data_072e6f5ce99fea1fb60edf4381119535
#
_entry.id   072e6f5ce99fea1fb60edf4381119535
#
_cell.length_a   1.000
_cell.length_b   1.000
_cell.length_c   1.000
_cell.angle_alpha   90.00
_cell.angle_beta   90.00
_cell.angle_gamma   90.00
#
_symmetry.space_group_name_H-M   'P 1'
#
loop_
_entity.id
_entity.type
_entity.pdbx_description
1 polymer ?
#
loop_
_entity_poly.entity_id
_entity_poly.type
_entity_poly.pdbx_seq_one_letter_code
_entity_poly.pdbx_strand_id
1 'polypeptide(L)'
;MDTGEVNKQLKIATERARAHATDRRRRDAEATKAYETFLERVATPLMKQLASALKADGHGFTLFTPAGNPRLASDRQRDDFIELALERGETALGDTAPGETDLQVVGHVSHVRGSRTLTRTQPVHAENSAPGSLTDEQLLSFLLDALRPWIER
;
A
#
# COMPACT_ATOMS: atom_id res chain seq x y z
N MET A 1 20.16 -21.35 -38.42
CA MET A 1 20.85 -20.37 -37.59
C MET A 1 22.08 -21.01 -36.96
N ASP A 2 23.19 -20.32 -36.97
CA ASP A 2 24.45 -20.81 -36.42
C ASP A 2 24.39 -20.95 -34.90
N THR A 3 24.99 -22.03 -34.38
CA THR A 3 25.08 -22.30 -32.94
C THR A 3 25.75 -21.13 -32.18
N GLY A 4 26.80 -20.55 -32.74
CA GLY A 4 27.48 -19.40 -32.17
C GLY A 4 26.58 -18.17 -32.04
N GLU A 5 25.71 -17.94 -33.01
CA GLU A 5 24.76 -16.86 -32.99
C GLU A 5 23.68 -17.08 -31.93
N VAL A 6 23.18 -18.31 -31.79
CA VAL A 6 22.20 -18.66 -30.76
C VAL A 6 22.78 -18.45 -29.36
N ASN A 7 24.00 -18.91 -29.12
CA ASN A 7 24.69 -18.74 -27.85
C ASN A 7 24.91 -17.26 -27.49
N LYS A 8 25.28 -16.47 -28.51
CA LYS A 8 25.48 -15.03 -28.35
C LYS A 8 24.17 -14.32 -27.94
N GLN A 9 23.08 -14.64 -28.65
CA GLN A 9 21.76 -14.05 -28.34
C GLN A 9 21.27 -14.47 -26.97
N LEU A 10 21.46 -15.74 -26.61
CA LEU A 10 21.09 -16.22 -25.26
C LEU A 10 21.86 -15.51 -24.16
N LYS A 11 23.17 -15.31 -24.37
CA LYS A 11 24.01 -14.59 -23.41
C LYS A 11 23.53 -13.15 -23.21
N ILE A 12 23.23 -12.46 -24.31
CA ILE A 12 22.71 -11.08 -24.26
C ILE A 12 21.37 -11.04 -23.50
N ALA A 13 20.46 -11.96 -23.81
CA ALA A 13 19.17 -12.04 -23.16
C ALA A 13 19.30 -12.32 -21.64
N THR A 14 20.21 -13.22 -21.27
CA THR A 14 20.49 -13.54 -19.86
C THR A 14 21.06 -12.35 -19.11
N GLU A 15 22.00 -11.63 -19.70
CA GLU A 15 22.59 -10.44 -19.11
C GLU A 15 21.55 -9.34 -18.89
N ARG A 16 20.66 -9.14 -19.88
CA ARG A 16 19.56 -8.18 -19.75
C ARG A 16 18.60 -8.58 -18.63
N ALA A 17 18.23 -9.85 -18.55
CA ALA A 17 17.34 -10.34 -17.50
C ALA A 17 17.94 -10.14 -16.11
N ARG A 18 19.23 -10.38 -15.94
CA ARG A 18 19.94 -10.15 -14.67
C ARG A 18 19.97 -8.66 -14.30
N ALA A 19 20.23 -7.80 -15.28
CA ALA A 19 20.24 -6.36 -15.07
C ALA A 19 18.86 -5.84 -14.65
N HIS A 20 17.79 -6.32 -15.30
CA HIS A 20 16.42 -5.97 -14.95
C HIS A 20 16.05 -6.45 -13.53
N ALA A 21 16.44 -7.68 -13.17
CA ALA A 21 16.18 -8.23 -11.85
C ALA A 21 16.90 -7.44 -10.75
N THR A 22 18.14 -7.05 -10.99
CA THR A 22 18.92 -6.23 -10.06
C THR A 22 18.30 -4.86 -9.87
N ASP A 23 17.91 -4.22 -10.97
CA ASP A 23 17.28 -2.90 -10.95
C ASP A 23 15.93 -2.93 -10.23
N ARG A 24 15.12 -3.98 -10.46
CA ARG A 24 13.85 -4.17 -9.77
C ARG A 24 14.05 -4.31 -8.26
N ARG A 25 15.00 -5.13 -7.82
CA ARG A 25 15.31 -5.31 -6.39
C ARG A 25 15.73 -4.01 -5.75
N ARG A 26 16.54 -3.21 -6.43
CA ARG A 26 16.96 -1.89 -5.95
C ARG A 26 15.76 -0.96 -5.79
N ARG A 27 14.90 -0.89 -6.79
CA ARG A 27 13.69 -0.05 -6.75
C ARG A 27 12.72 -0.50 -5.66
N ASP A 28 12.54 -1.81 -5.49
CA ASP A 28 11.70 -2.36 -4.44
C ASP A 28 12.26 -2.03 -3.05
N ALA A 29 13.57 -2.11 -2.87
CA ALA A 29 14.23 -1.76 -1.62
C ALA A 29 14.06 -0.27 -1.30
N GLU A 30 14.21 0.60 -2.30
CA GLU A 30 14.00 2.04 -2.15
C GLU A 30 12.53 2.35 -1.81
N ALA A 31 11.58 1.67 -2.45
CA ALA A 31 10.16 1.83 -2.19
C ALA A 31 9.80 1.36 -0.77
N THR A 32 10.35 0.25 -0.33
CA THR A 32 10.14 -0.26 1.03
C THR A 32 10.66 0.73 2.06
N LYS A 33 11.83 1.29 1.84
CA LYS A 33 12.40 2.29 2.73
C LYS A 33 11.56 3.57 2.75
N ALA A 34 11.10 4.02 1.59
CA ALA A 34 10.21 5.18 1.50
C ALA A 34 8.89 4.93 2.21
N TYR A 35 8.37 3.71 2.13
CA TYR A 35 7.16 3.31 2.84
C TYR A 35 7.35 3.36 4.35
N GLU A 36 8.45 2.82 4.85
CA GLU A 36 8.77 2.87 6.29
C GLU A 36 8.86 4.31 6.79
N THR A 37 9.49 5.19 6.02
CA THR A 37 9.56 6.62 6.34
C THR A 37 8.18 7.26 6.32
N PHE A 38 7.35 6.94 5.33
CA PHE A 38 5.98 7.41 5.23
C PHE A 38 5.15 6.95 6.45
N LEU A 39 5.27 5.70 6.85
CA LEU A 39 4.57 5.19 8.03
C LEU A 39 4.97 5.94 9.29
N GLU A 40 6.26 6.16 9.48
CA GLU A 40 6.79 6.82 10.68
C GLU A 40 6.41 8.30 10.74
N ARG A 41 6.54 9.01 9.63
CA ARG A 41 6.38 10.47 9.59
C ARG A 41 4.96 10.93 9.33
N VAL A 42 4.18 10.17 8.57
CA VAL A 42 2.86 10.60 8.11
C VAL A 42 1.76 9.69 8.63
N ALA A 43 1.81 8.41 8.30
CA ALA A 43 0.68 7.51 8.52
C ALA A 43 0.40 7.26 10.00
N THR A 44 1.40 6.86 10.77
CA THR A 44 1.20 6.53 12.17
C THR A 44 0.76 7.74 13.01
N PRO A 45 1.41 8.91 12.90
CA PRO A 45 0.93 10.09 13.62
C PRO A 45 -0.50 10.49 13.24
N LEU A 46 -0.82 10.48 11.94
CA LEU A 46 -2.14 10.87 11.47
C LEU A 46 -3.21 9.88 11.92
N MET A 47 -2.94 8.58 11.83
CA MET A 47 -3.89 7.55 12.25
C MET A 47 -4.09 7.56 13.77
N LYS A 48 -3.07 7.89 14.55
CA LYS A 48 -3.22 8.09 16.01
C LYS A 48 -4.13 9.27 16.32
N GLN A 49 -3.93 10.39 15.63
CA GLN A 49 -4.79 11.57 15.80
C GLN A 49 -6.23 11.24 15.42
N LEU A 50 -6.41 10.52 14.33
CA LEU A 50 -7.73 10.11 13.86
C LEU A 50 -8.42 9.16 14.83
N ALA A 51 -7.69 8.20 15.40
CA ALA A 51 -8.21 7.29 16.41
C ALA A 51 -8.70 8.06 17.65
N SER A 52 -7.93 9.05 18.10
CA SER A 52 -8.31 9.90 19.23
C SER A 52 -9.56 10.73 18.92
N ALA A 53 -9.63 11.31 17.74
CA ALA A 53 -10.79 12.09 17.31
C ALA A 53 -12.05 11.22 17.19
N LEU A 54 -11.92 10.01 16.66
CA LEU A 54 -13.03 9.06 16.56
C LEU A 54 -13.56 8.65 17.92
N LYS A 55 -12.67 8.39 18.89
CA LYS A 55 -13.08 8.07 20.27
C LYS A 55 -13.84 9.23 20.91
N ALA A 56 -13.34 10.45 20.75
CA ALA A 56 -14.00 11.64 21.27
C ALA A 56 -15.39 11.84 20.67
N ASP A 57 -15.59 11.38 19.45
CA ASP A 57 -16.87 11.50 18.74
C ASP A 57 -17.78 10.27 18.91
N GLY A 58 -17.40 9.35 19.79
CA GLY A 58 -18.20 8.16 20.10
C GLY A 58 -17.95 6.96 19.20
N HIS A 59 -16.96 7.04 18.29
CA HIS A 59 -16.58 5.95 17.41
C HIS A 59 -15.24 5.36 17.88
N GLY A 60 -15.28 4.29 18.68
CA GLY A 60 -14.08 3.69 19.25
C GLY A 60 -13.28 2.90 18.20
N PHE A 61 -12.13 3.44 17.82
CA PHE A 61 -11.13 2.78 16.99
C PHE A 61 -9.78 2.83 17.68
N THR A 62 -9.00 1.76 17.52
CA THR A 62 -7.65 1.67 18.09
C THR A 62 -6.65 1.35 16.99
N LEU A 63 -5.49 1.99 17.06
CA LEU A 63 -4.41 1.75 16.09
C LEU A 63 -3.54 0.59 16.55
N PHE A 64 -3.36 -0.38 15.67
CA PHE A 64 -2.46 -1.53 15.85
C PHE A 64 -1.48 -1.58 14.68
N THR A 65 -0.36 -2.28 14.85
CA THR A 65 0.63 -2.45 13.79
C THR A 65 0.98 -3.93 13.60
N PRO A 66 0.00 -4.78 13.21
CA PRO A 66 0.30 -6.19 12.95
C PRO A 66 1.27 -6.30 11.78
N ALA A 67 2.34 -7.08 11.95
CA ALA A 67 3.36 -7.30 10.93
C ALA A 67 3.94 -5.98 10.35
N GLY A 68 3.98 -4.91 11.14
CA GLY A 68 4.55 -3.63 10.73
C GLY A 68 3.63 -2.69 9.96
N ASN A 69 2.44 -3.13 9.57
CA ASN A 69 1.47 -2.30 8.85
C ASN A 69 0.45 -1.69 9.83
N PRO A 70 0.17 -0.38 9.72
CA PRO A 70 -0.79 0.24 10.63
C PRO A 70 -2.22 -0.18 10.30
N ARG A 71 -2.94 -0.62 11.31
CA ARG A 71 -4.35 -1.01 11.23
C ARG A 71 -5.16 -0.23 12.22
N LEU A 72 -6.18 0.46 11.73
CA LEU A 72 -7.16 1.16 12.53
C LEU A 72 -8.39 0.27 12.66
N ALA A 73 -8.61 -0.33 13.82
CA ALA A 73 -9.65 -1.33 14.03
C ALA A 73 -10.71 -0.84 15.02
N SER A 74 -11.97 -1.18 14.76
CA SER A 74 -13.07 -0.89 15.66
C SER A 74 -12.93 -1.66 16.97
N ASP A 75 -13.20 -0.98 18.08
CA ASP A 75 -13.19 -1.60 19.41
C ASP A 75 -14.38 -2.56 19.61
N ARG A 76 -15.43 -2.40 18.81
CA ARG A 76 -16.66 -3.20 18.91
C ARG A 76 -16.65 -4.46 18.03
N GLN A 77 -15.95 -4.39 16.90
CA GLN A 77 -15.94 -5.48 15.92
C GLN A 77 -14.56 -5.61 15.32
N ARG A 78 -13.90 -6.74 15.58
CA ARG A 78 -12.53 -7.01 15.11
C ARG A 78 -12.38 -6.92 13.60
N ASP A 79 -13.39 -7.35 12.86
CA ASP A 79 -13.36 -7.39 11.39
C ASP A 79 -13.75 -6.06 10.74
N ASP A 80 -14.00 -5.02 11.54
CA ASP A 80 -14.14 -3.64 11.07
C ASP A 80 -12.80 -2.93 11.19
N PHE A 81 -12.09 -2.77 10.09
CA PHE A 81 -10.77 -2.13 10.13
C PHE A 81 -10.36 -1.50 8.79
N ILE A 82 -9.39 -0.62 8.87
CA ILE A 82 -8.68 -0.06 7.73
C ILE A 82 -7.20 -0.30 7.97
N GLU A 83 -6.52 -0.96 7.05
CA GLU A 83 -5.09 -1.27 7.16
C GLU A 83 -4.35 -0.77 5.93
N LEU A 84 -3.17 -0.19 6.15
CA LEU A 84 -2.28 0.20 5.07
C LEU A 84 -1.28 -0.92 4.80
N ALA A 85 -0.92 -1.09 3.55
CA ALA A 85 0.09 -2.06 3.14
C ALA A 85 0.83 -1.55 1.89
N LEU A 86 1.99 -2.10 1.64
CA LEU A 86 2.75 -1.85 0.42
C LEU A 86 2.60 -3.09 -0.46
N GLU A 87 1.97 -2.94 -1.62
CA GLU A 87 1.69 -4.03 -2.53
C GLU A 87 1.98 -3.64 -3.98
N ARG A 88 2.17 -4.65 -4.84
CA ARG A 88 2.32 -4.40 -6.26
C ARG A 88 1.00 -3.97 -6.87
N GLY A 89 1.06 -2.97 -7.73
CA GLY A 89 -0.10 -2.56 -8.50
C GLY A 89 -0.49 -3.62 -9.53
N GLU A 90 -1.73 -3.49 -10.04
CA GLU A 90 -2.26 -4.38 -11.08
C GLU A 90 -1.69 -4.10 -12.47
N THR A 91 -0.71 -3.21 -12.59
CA THR A 91 -0.06 -2.90 -13.84
C THR A 91 0.61 -4.16 -14.40
N ALA A 92 0.41 -4.42 -15.67
CA ALA A 92 1.02 -5.56 -16.33
C ALA A 92 2.54 -5.54 -16.17
N LEU A 93 3.13 -6.72 -15.95
CA LEU A 93 4.58 -6.90 -15.84
C LEU A 93 5.26 -6.29 -17.07
N GLY A 94 6.16 -5.33 -16.87
CA GLY A 94 6.91 -4.68 -17.92
C GLY A 94 6.45 -3.28 -18.29
N ASP A 95 5.31 -2.82 -17.79
CA ASP A 95 4.80 -1.47 -18.09
C ASP A 95 5.33 -0.39 -17.15
N THR A 96 6.17 -0.76 -16.19
CA THR A 96 6.77 0.19 -15.27
C THR A 96 7.90 0.94 -15.98
N ALA A 97 7.84 2.27 -15.97
CA ALA A 97 8.88 3.10 -16.56
C ALA A 97 10.22 2.93 -15.83
N PRO A 98 11.36 3.14 -16.52
CA PRO A 98 12.67 3.08 -15.88
C PRO A 98 12.75 4.01 -14.66
N GLY A 99 13.17 3.49 -13.52
CA GLY A 99 13.26 4.24 -12.28
C GLY A 99 12.00 4.30 -11.44
N GLU A 100 10.87 3.82 -11.96
CA GLU A 100 9.62 3.73 -11.20
C GLU A 100 9.45 2.34 -10.58
N THR A 101 8.76 2.29 -9.44
CA THR A 101 8.39 1.03 -8.80
C THR A 101 6.91 0.74 -9.06
N ASP A 102 6.57 -0.53 -9.16
CA ASP A 102 5.18 -0.99 -9.18
C ASP A 102 4.59 -1.17 -7.79
N LEU A 103 5.41 -1.00 -6.73
CA LEU A 103 4.93 -1.03 -5.36
C LEU A 103 4.20 0.26 -5.02
N GLN A 104 3.03 0.13 -4.44
CA GLN A 104 2.20 1.26 -4.06
C GLN A 104 1.58 1.05 -2.69
N VAL A 105 1.23 2.13 -2.03
CA VAL A 105 0.52 2.09 -0.76
C VAL A 105 -0.95 1.84 -1.05
N VAL A 106 -1.47 0.75 -0.50
CA VAL A 106 -2.88 0.38 -0.64
C VAL A 106 -3.56 0.38 0.72
N GLY A 107 -4.87 0.56 0.72
CA GLY A 107 -5.69 0.39 1.90
C GLY A 107 -6.55 -0.85 1.78
N HIS A 108 -6.52 -1.69 2.80
CA HIS A 108 -7.43 -2.80 2.97
C HIS A 108 -8.54 -2.37 3.91
N VAL A 109 -9.76 -2.32 3.42
CA VAL A 109 -10.93 -1.93 4.21
C VAL A 109 -11.80 -3.15 4.42
N SER A 110 -12.08 -3.46 5.68
CA SER A 110 -12.96 -4.56 6.07
C SER A 110 -14.13 -4.00 6.88
N HIS A 111 -15.34 -4.34 6.49
CA HIS A 111 -16.55 -3.86 7.13
C HIS A 111 -17.57 -4.98 7.26
N VAL A 112 -18.01 -5.25 8.48
CA VAL A 112 -19.04 -6.25 8.75
C VAL A 112 -20.41 -5.60 8.56
N ARG A 113 -21.22 -6.22 7.72
CA ARG A 113 -22.59 -5.81 7.48
C ARG A 113 -23.53 -7.00 7.62
N GLY A 114 -24.21 -7.08 8.75
CA GLY A 114 -25.03 -8.24 9.09
C GLY A 114 -24.15 -9.47 9.32
N SER A 115 -24.39 -10.54 8.58
CA SER A 115 -23.61 -11.77 8.64
C SER A 115 -22.45 -11.81 7.63
N ARG A 116 -22.27 -10.75 6.84
CA ARG A 116 -21.24 -10.68 5.80
C ARG A 116 -20.10 -9.75 6.19
N THR A 117 -18.89 -10.12 5.80
CA THR A 117 -17.74 -9.24 5.88
C THR A 117 -17.42 -8.76 4.46
N LEU A 118 -17.52 -7.46 4.25
CA LEU A 118 -17.20 -6.83 2.98
C LEU A 118 -15.77 -6.34 3.03
N THR A 119 -14.95 -6.77 2.07
CA THR A 119 -13.54 -6.35 1.99
C THR A 119 -13.25 -5.71 0.64
N ARG A 120 -12.40 -4.71 0.66
CA ARG A 120 -11.90 -4.09 -0.57
C ARG A 120 -10.45 -3.68 -0.38
N THR A 121 -9.71 -3.69 -1.47
CA THR A 121 -8.34 -3.20 -1.52
C THR A 121 -8.26 -2.17 -2.62
N GLN A 122 -7.70 -1.01 -2.31
CA GLN A 122 -7.56 0.05 -3.30
C GLN A 122 -6.31 0.89 -3.00
N PRO A 123 -5.71 1.50 -4.02
CA PRO A 123 -4.64 2.47 -3.80
C PRO A 123 -5.12 3.62 -2.91
N VAL A 124 -4.26 4.11 -2.04
CA VAL A 124 -4.60 5.24 -1.16
C VAL A 124 -4.93 6.50 -1.97
N HIS A 125 -4.24 6.69 -3.09
CA HIS A 125 -4.54 7.78 -4.01
C HIS A 125 -4.65 7.23 -5.43
N ALA A 126 -5.71 7.63 -6.15
CA ALA A 126 -6.05 7.03 -7.45
C ALA A 126 -4.95 7.22 -8.51
N GLU A 127 -4.28 8.38 -8.51
CA GLU A 127 -3.31 8.73 -9.53
C GLU A 127 -1.87 8.40 -9.15
N ASN A 128 -1.54 8.49 -7.86
CA ASN A 128 -0.17 8.26 -7.40
C ASN A 128 -0.17 7.77 -5.96
N SER A 129 0.09 6.49 -5.77
CA SER A 129 0.22 5.88 -4.45
C SER A 129 1.64 5.42 -4.17
N ALA A 130 2.64 5.96 -4.86
CA ALA A 130 4.04 5.70 -4.53
C ALA A 130 4.35 6.19 -3.12
N PRO A 131 5.03 5.37 -2.28
CA PRO A 131 5.22 5.71 -0.88
C PRO A 131 5.97 7.02 -0.64
N GLY A 132 6.87 7.41 -1.54
CA GLY A 132 7.61 8.67 -1.42
C GLY A 132 6.84 9.91 -1.83
N SER A 133 5.67 9.76 -2.44
CA SER A 133 4.90 10.87 -3.02
C SER A 133 3.59 11.14 -2.29
N LEU A 134 3.16 10.26 -1.39
CA LEU A 134 1.91 10.42 -0.67
C LEU A 134 2.03 11.51 0.39
N THR A 135 1.03 12.37 0.44
CA THR A 135 0.92 13.44 1.42
C THR A 135 -0.04 13.04 2.55
N ASP A 136 0.05 13.75 3.67
CA ASP A 136 -0.88 13.58 4.79
C ASP A 136 -2.32 13.90 4.38
N GLU A 137 -2.52 14.90 3.52
CA GLU A 137 -3.85 15.26 3.01
C GLU A 137 -4.47 14.15 2.17
N GLN A 138 -3.66 13.51 1.31
CA GLN A 138 -4.12 12.39 0.49
C GLN A 138 -4.50 11.19 1.35
N LEU A 139 -3.69 10.89 2.36
CA LEU A 139 -3.99 9.80 3.30
C LEU A 139 -5.25 10.10 4.11
N LEU A 140 -5.39 11.32 4.63
CA LEU A 140 -6.57 11.71 5.39
C LEU A 140 -7.84 11.59 4.54
N SER A 141 -7.79 12.06 3.30
CA SER A 141 -8.91 11.95 2.37
C SER A 141 -9.34 10.49 2.17
N PHE A 142 -8.37 9.61 1.98
CA PHE A 142 -8.64 8.17 1.85
C PHE A 142 -9.28 7.61 3.13
N LEU A 143 -8.71 7.93 4.30
CA LEU A 143 -9.21 7.41 5.58
C LEU A 143 -10.63 7.88 5.87
N LEU A 144 -10.93 9.15 5.61
CA LEU A 144 -12.27 9.69 5.83
C LEU A 144 -13.29 9.05 4.90
N ASP A 145 -12.92 8.81 3.65
CA ASP A 145 -13.78 8.11 2.70
C ASP A 145 -14.03 6.65 3.16
N ALA A 146 -12.97 5.98 3.59
CA ALA A 146 -13.05 4.60 4.08
C ALA A 146 -13.89 4.48 5.36
N LEU A 147 -13.91 5.51 6.20
CA LEU A 147 -14.65 5.53 7.47
C LEU A 147 -16.14 5.82 7.31
N ARG A 148 -16.60 6.22 6.14
CA ARG A 148 -18.01 6.56 5.91
C ARG A 148 -19.01 5.56 6.47
N PRO A 149 -18.86 4.23 6.26
CA PRO A 149 -19.83 3.27 6.78
C PRO A 149 -20.04 3.35 8.28
N TRP A 150 -19.03 3.80 9.02
CA TRP A 150 -19.11 3.91 10.47
C TRP A 150 -19.54 5.31 10.96
N ILE A 151 -19.17 6.34 10.21
CA ILE A 151 -19.46 7.73 10.59
C ILE A 151 -20.89 8.13 10.20
N GLU A 152 -21.38 7.65 9.08
CA GLU A 152 -22.71 8.02 8.53
C GLU A 152 -23.88 7.18 9.08
N ARG A 153 -23.63 6.38 10.09
CA ARG A 153 -24.70 5.60 10.75
C ARG A 153 -25.64 6.47 11.56
#